data_887d5340585f83216f48829142734721
#
_entry.id   887d5340585f83216f48829142734721
#
_cell.length_a   1.000
_cell.length_b   1.000
_cell.length_c   1.000
_cell.angle_alpha   90.00
_cell.angle_beta   90.00
_cell.angle_gamma   90.00
#
_symmetry.space_group_name_H-M   'P 1'
#
loop_
_entity.id
_entity.type
_entity.pdbx_description
1 polymer ?
#
loop_
_entity_poly.entity_id
_entity_poly.type
_entity_poly.pdbx_seq_one_letter_code
_entity_poly.pdbx_strand_id
1 'polypeptide(L)'
;ERGFSFRFDAPLDMRMNKSATLTAAQVLNTYDEERLADVFFLYGEIRQSRRIASAIVKARAKANVQTTQEFATIVEPFFKREREKKEMAKLFQALRIEVNNEMNALKEMLQAAALWLGKGGRLSVITYHSLEDRMVKNFMKAGNVEGKLTQDFFGRAQTPFTLVNNKVIVPSDDEQLRNPRSRSAKLRIAEKR
;
A
#
# COMPACT_ATOMS: atom_id res chain seq x y z
N GLU A 1 -10.36 -17.28 -8.66
CA GLU A 1 -9.61 -16.33 -7.84
C GLU A 1 -8.77 -15.42 -8.73
N ARG A 2 -8.50 -14.17 -8.30
CA ARG A 2 -7.90 -13.13 -9.16
C ARG A 2 -6.43 -12.82 -8.79
N GLY A 3 -5.70 -13.80 -8.25
CA GLY A 3 -4.27 -13.65 -7.97
C GLY A 3 -3.88 -12.74 -6.81
N PHE A 4 -4.80 -12.41 -5.88
CA PHE A 4 -4.48 -11.61 -4.69
C PHE A 4 -3.65 -12.35 -3.64
N SER A 5 -3.47 -13.65 -3.78
CA SER A 5 -2.75 -14.50 -2.84
C SER A 5 -1.79 -15.43 -3.57
N PHE A 6 -0.59 -15.60 -3.01
CA PHE A 6 0.42 -16.56 -3.49
C PHE A 6 0.21 -17.99 -2.95
N ARG A 7 -0.85 -18.21 -2.16
CA ARG A 7 -1.13 -19.53 -1.56
C ARG A 7 -1.70 -20.54 -2.54
N PHE A 8 -2.30 -20.06 -3.62
CA PHE A 8 -2.96 -20.85 -4.66
C PHE A 8 -2.51 -20.33 -6.01
N ASP A 9 -2.34 -21.22 -6.97
CA ASP A 9 -2.09 -20.80 -8.33
C ASP A 9 -3.35 -20.21 -8.95
N ALA A 10 -3.20 -19.02 -9.50
CA ALA A 10 -4.28 -18.25 -10.10
C ALA A 10 -3.73 -17.23 -11.10
N PRO A 11 -4.53 -16.79 -12.09
CA PRO A 11 -4.15 -15.70 -12.97
C PRO A 11 -3.78 -14.43 -12.19
N LEU A 12 -2.71 -13.77 -12.59
CA LEU A 12 -2.25 -12.49 -12.00
C LEU A 12 -3.09 -11.31 -12.51
N ASP A 13 -4.34 -11.25 -12.07
CA ASP A 13 -5.27 -10.16 -12.39
C ASP A 13 -5.13 -9.01 -11.38
N MET A 14 -5.44 -9.22 -10.13
CA MET A 14 -5.42 -8.29 -8.98
C MET A 14 -6.29 -7.04 -9.13
N ARG A 15 -7.12 -6.91 -10.15
CA ARG A 15 -8.04 -5.77 -10.31
C ARG A 15 -9.18 -5.84 -9.29
N MET A 16 -9.40 -4.78 -8.55
CA MET A 16 -10.62 -4.59 -7.74
C MET A 16 -11.78 -4.20 -8.65
N ASN A 17 -11.57 -3.22 -9.53
CA ASN A 17 -12.49 -2.88 -10.60
C ASN A 17 -12.24 -3.76 -11.84
N LYS A 18 -13.18 -4.66 -12.15
CA LYS A 18 -13.08 -5.56 -13.32
C LYS A 18 -13.07 -4.83 -14.68
N SER A 19 -13.56 -3.59 -14.72
CA SER A 19 -13.54 -2.76 -15.94
C SER A 19 -12.18 -2.08 -16.17
N ALA A 20 -11.29 -2.06 -15.17
CA ALA A 20 -9.94 -1.51 -15.35
C ALA A 20 -9.14 -2.38 -16.31
N THR A 21 -8.24 -1.77 -17.05
CA THR A 21 -7.44 -2.47 -18.07
C THR A 21 -6.19 -3.10 -17.50
N LEU A 22 -5.52 -2.43 -16.54
CA LEU A 22 -4.24 -2.85 -15.98
C LEU A 22 -4.40 -4.05 -15.05
N THR A 23 -3.69 -5.14 -15.35
CA THR A 23 -3.59 -6.34 -14.50
C THR A 23 -2.19 -6.50 -13.94
N ALA A 24 -2.01 -7.32 -12.90
CA ALA A 24 -0.68 -7.62 -12.34
C ALA A 24 0.21 -8.32 -13.38
N ALA A 25 -0.35 -9.19 -14.20
CA ALA A 25 0.38 -9.80 -15.33
C ALA A 25 0.89 -8.73 -16.30
N GLN A 26 0.08 -7.73 -16.66
CA GLN A 26 0.53 -6.64 -17.53
C GLN A 26 1.64 -5.82 -16.86
N VAL A 27 1.54 -5.49 -15.57
CA VAL A 27 2.62 -4.80 -14.85
C VAL A 27 3.93 -5.58 -14.98
N LEU A 28 3.94 -6.89 -14.71
CA LEU A 28 5.15 -7.71 -14.78
C LEU A 28 5.70 -7.85 -16.21
N ASN A 29 4.83 -7.92 -17.21
CA ASN A 29 5.25 -8.19 -18.59
C ASN A 29 5.56 -6.93 -19.41
N THR A 30 5.02 -5.76 -19.05
CA THR A 30 5.14 -4.55 -19.90
C THR A 30 5.95 -3.42 -19.30
N TYR A 31 6.04 -3.32 -17.95
CA TYR A 31 6.82 -2.26 -17.31
C TYR A 31 8.33 -2.47 -17.57
N ASP A 32 9.08 -1.39 -17.76
CA ASP A 32 10.53 -1.47 -17.80
C ASP A 32 11.12 -1.88 -16.44
N GLU A 33 12.41 -2.22 -16.42
CA GLU A 33 13.09 -2.73 -15.23
C GLU A 33 13.10 -1.70 -14.10
N GLU A 34 13.30 -0.42 -14.43
CA GLU A 34 13.38 0.67 -13.45
C GLU A 34 12.01 0.87 -12.78
N ARG A 35 10.95 0.96 -13.57
CA ARG A 35 9.58 1.11 -13.06
C ARG A 35 9.14 -0.09 -12.21
N LEU A 36 9.49 -1.31 -12.59
CA LEU A 36 9.24 -2.49 -11.75
C LEU A 36 9.99 -2.40 -10.41
N ALA A 37 11.25 -1.99 -10.45
CA ALA A 37 12.03 -1.81 -9.23
C ALA A 37 11.42 -0.76 -8.32
N ASP A 38 10.92 0.35 -8.87
CA ASP A 38 10.25 1.40 -8.12
C ASP A 38 8.95 0.91 -7.48
N VAL A 39 8.11 0.17 -8.20
CA VAL A 39 6.89 -0.43 -7.65
C VAL A 39 7.22 -1.30 -6.44
N PHE A 40 8.19 -2.20 -6.55
CA PHE A 40 8.56 -3.09 -5.44
C PHE A 40 9.27 -2.34 -4.30
N PHE A 41 10.03 -1.30 -4.58
CA PHE A 41 10.66 -0.49 -3.56
C PHE A 41 9.66 0.39 -2.82
N LEU A 42 8.86 1.16 -3.54
CA LEU A 42 7.94 2.14 -2.97
C LEU A 42 6.74 1.48 -2.27
N TYR A 43 6.15 0.46 -2.88
CA TYR A 43 4.92 -0.17 -2.37
C TYR A 43 5.15 -1.48 -1.63
N GLY A 44 6.27 -2.15 -1.89
CA GLY A 44 6.65 -3.38 -1.19
C GLY A 44 7.67 -3.16 -0.07
N GLU A 45 8.32 -2.00 -0.02
CA GLU A 45 9.47 -1.75 0.87
C GLU A 45 10.54 -2.85 0.73
N ILE A 46 10.77 -3.32 -0.50
CA ILE A 46 11.71 -4.40 -0.84
C ILE A 46 13.09 -3.81 -1.15
N ARG A 47 14.08 -4.10 -0.33
CA ARG A 47 15.46 -3.60 -0.52
C ARG A 47 16.12 -4.13 -1.78
N GLN A 48 15.78 -5.35 -2.22
CA GLN A 48 16.35 -6.01 -3.40
C GLN A 48 15.53 -5.77 -4.67
N SER A 49 14.70 -4.71 -4.70
CA SER A 49 13.73 -4.46 -5.78
C SER A 49 14.36 -4.48 -7.17
N ARG A 50 15.55 -3.87 -7.35
CA ARG A 50 16.28 -3.86 -8.63
C ARG A 50 16.67 -5.27 -9.10
N ARG A 51 17.15 -6.11 -8.18
CA ARG A 51 17.55 -7.49 -8.51
C ARG A 51 16.33 -8.34 -8.90
N ILE A 52 15.22 -8.14 -8.21
CA ILE A 52 13.96 -8.82 -8.50
C ILE A 52 13.41 -8.34 -9.84
N ALA A 53 13.38 -7.03 -10.11
CA ALA A 53 12.96 -6.48 -11.38
C ALA A 53 13.77 -7.04 -12.55
N SER A 54 15.10 -7.08 -12.43
CA SER A 54 16.00 -7.68 -13.42
C SER A 54 15.68 -9.16 -13.68
N ALA A 55 15.41 -9.94 -12.62
CA ALA A 55 15.04 -11.35 -12.78
C ALA A 55 13.71 -11.53 -13.53
N ILE A 56 12.71 -10.68 -13.22
CA ILE A 56 11.42 -10.70 -13.91
C ILE A 56 11.59 -10.36 -15.39
N VAL A 57 12.36 -9.30 -15.72
CA VAL A 57 12.63 -8.91 -17.11
C VAL A 57 13.33 -10.04 -17.88
N LYS A 58 14.28 -10.72 -17.27
CA LYS A 58 14.95 -11.90 -17.87
C LYS A 58 14.00 -13.08 -18.05
N ALA A 59 13.13 -13.33 -17.07
CA ALA A 59 12.17 -14.44 -17.15
C ALA A 59 11.11 -14.20 -18.23
N ARG A 60 10.50 -13.00 -18.28
CA ARG A 60 9.47 -12.65 -19.27
C ARG A 60 9.99 -12.63 -20.71
N ALA A 61 11.29 -12.43 -20.92
CA ALA A 61 11.91 -12.53 -22.24
C ALA A 61 11.85 -13.96 -22.83
N LYS A 62 11.67 -14.98 -21.97
CA LYS A 62 11.50 -16.38 -22.39
C LYS A 62 10.03 -16.77 -22.50
N ALA A 63 9.20 -16.37 -21.54
CA ALA A 63 7.78 -16.62 -21.50
C ALA A 63 7.10 -15.58 -20.59
N ASN A 64 5.93 -15.08 -21.00
CA ASN A 64 5.14 -14.15 -20.21
C ASN A 64 4.78 -14.76 -18.84
N VAL A 65 4.86 -13.94 -17.78
CA VAL A 65 4.47 -14.32 -16.43
C VAL A 65 2.95 -14.12 -16.29
N GLN A 66 2.19 -15.19 -16.17
CA GLN A 66 0.72 -15.18 -16.18
C GLN A 66 0.10 -15.55 -14.84
N THR A 67 0.77 -16.37 -14.05
CA THR A 67 0.19 -16.92 -12.81
C THR A 67 0.98 -16.54 -11.56
N THR A 68 0.31 -16.66 -10.43
CA THR A 68 0.91 -16.40 -9.12
C THR A 68 2.07 -17.34 -8.83
N GLN A 69 1.99 -18.59 -9.29
CA GLN A 69 3.04 -19.58 -9.07
C GLN A 69 4.27 -19.28 -9.95
N GLU A 70 4.09 -18.90 -11.21
CA GLU A 70 5.18 -18.48 -12.08
C GLU A 70 5.93 -17.28 -11.51
N PHE A 71 5.21 -16.28 -11.03
CA PHE A 71 5.81 -15.12 -10.37
C PHE A 71 6.55 -15.52 -9.09
N ALA A 72 5.94 -16.33 -8.23
CA ALA A 72 6.55 -16.82 -7.01
C ALA A 72 7.87 -17.55 -7.29
N THR A 73 7.90 -18.44 -8.29
CA THR A 73 9.10 -19.20 -8.68
C THR A 73 10.26 -18.28 -9.11
N ILE A 74 9.96 -17.16 -9.78
CA ILE A 74 10.97 -16.19 -10.20
C ILE A 74 11.59 -15.47 -9.01
N VAL A 75 10.80 -15.12 -8.00
CA VAL A 75 11.22 -14.23 -6.90
C VAL A 75 11.67 -14.97 -5.64
N GLU A 76 11.23 -16.20 -5.44
CA GLU A 76 11.60 -17.06 -4.28
C GLU A 76 13.12 -17.12 -4.00
N PRO A 77 14.01 -17.29 -5.01
CA PRO A 77 15.44 -17.36 -4.80
C PRO A 77 16.08 -16.13 -4.15
N PHE A 78 15.38 -14.99 -4.12
CA PHE A 78 15.86 -13.76 -3.49
C PHE A 78 15.60 -13.69 -1.99
N PHE A 79 14.82 -14.63 -1.44
CA PHE A 79 14.40 -14.58 -0.05
C PHE A 79 14.98 -15.75 0.75
N LYS A 80 15.37 -15.47 1.99
CA LYS A 80 15.68 -16.51 2.95
C LYS A 80 14.38 -17.21 3.36
N ARG A 81 14.43 -18.55 3.50
CA ARG A 81 13.28 -19.40 3.85
C ARG A 81 12.44 -18.88 5.03
N GLU A 82 13.10 -18.34 6.05
CA GLU A 82 12.44 -17.80 7.25
C GLU A 82 11.62 -16.53 6.97
N ARG A 83 11.96 -15.75 5.93
CA ARG A 83 11.32 -14.46 5.58
C ARG A 83 10.51 -14.53 4.29
N GLU A 84 10.58 -15.61 3.57
CA GLU A 84 9.99 -15.80 2.25
C GLU A 84 8.51 -15.39 2.22
N LYS A 85 7.69 -15.96 3.11
CA LYS A 85 6.25 -15.65 3.17
C LYS A 85 5.98 -14.15 3.40
N LYS A 86 6.79 -13.50 4.23
CA LYS A 86 6.66 -12.07 4.54
C LYS A 86 7.06 -11.22 3.34
N GLU A 87 8.17 -11.54 2.70
CA GLU A 87 8.66 -10.77 1.54
C GLU A 87 7.76 -11.02 0.32
N MET A 88 7.26 -12.25 0.15
CA MET A 88 6.27 -12.57 -0.88
C MET A 88 4.99 -11.76 -0.70
N ALA A 89 4.47 -11.68 0.52
CA ALA A 89 3.29 -10.88 0.82
C ALA A 89 3.48 -9.40 0.44
N LYS A 90 4.68 -8.85 0.65
CA LYS A 90 4.99 -7.46 0.27
C LYS A 90 5.05 -7.26 -1.25
N LEU A 91 5.58 -8.23 -2.01
CA LEU A 91 5.59 -8.17 -3.47
C LEU A 91 4.16 -8.19 -4.03
N PHE A 92 3.31 -9.06 -3.51
CA PHE A 92 1.90 -9.12 -3.89
C PHE A 92 1.15 -7.84 -3.50
N GLN A 93 1.44 -7.29 -2.31
CA GLN A 93 0.94 -5.97 -1.91
C GLN A 93 1.36 -4.88 -2.89
N ALA A 94 2.62 -4.85 -3.30
CA ALA A 94 3.12 -3.85 -4.23
C ALA A 94 2.41 -3.89 -5.58
N LEU A 95 2.23 -5.08 -6.15
CA LEU A 95 1.47 -5.26 -7.39
C LEU A 95 0.01 -4.84 -7.24
N ARG A 96 -0.63 -5.20 -6.12
CA ARG A 96 -2.02 -4.83 -5.85
C ARG A 96 -2.20 -3.32 -5.77
N ILE A 97 -1.31 -2.64 -5.06
CA ILE A 97 -1.31 -1.18 -4.91
C ILE A 97 -1.16 -0.50 -6.28
N GLU A 98 -0.21 -0.96 -7.11
CA GLU A 98 0.01 -0.41 -8.46
C GLU A 98 -1.19 -0.64 -9.36
N VAL A 99 -1.69 -1.88 -9.46
CA VAL A 99 -2.84 -2.26 -10.30
C VAL A 99 -4.09 -1.44 -9.98
N ASN A 100 -4.34 -1.19 -8.70
CA ASN A 100 -5.56 -0.53 -8.23
C ASN A 100 -5.35 0.96 -7.91
N ASN A 101 -4.15 1.50 -8.13
CA ASN A 101 -3.81 2.90 -7.83
C ASN A 101 -4.22 3.30 -6.40
N GLU A 102 -4.00 2.40 -5.42
CA GLU A 102 -4.55 2.53 -4.06
C GLU A 102 -4.04 3.75 -3.33
N MET A 103 -2.74 4.09 -3.49
CA MET A 103 -2.15 5.23 -2.80
C MET A 103 -2.68 6.57 -3.31
N ASN A 104 -2.96 6.68 -4.61
CA ASN A 104 -3.56 7.90 -5.15
C ASN A 104 -5.03 8.02 -4.75
N ALA A 105 -5.79 6.94 -4.77
CA ALA A 105 -7.17 6.92 -4.30
C ALA A 105 -7.26 7.35 -2.81
N LEU A 106 -6.35 6.86 -1.96
CA LEU A 106 -6.27 7.29 -0.56
C LEU A 106 -5.94 8.78 -0.44
N LYS A 107 -4.99 9.28 -1.23
CA LYS A 107 -4.63 10.71 -1.25
C LYS A 107 -5.82 11.58 -1.65
N GLU A 108 -6.53 11.23 -2.72
CA GLU A 108 -7.72 11.95 -3.19
C GLU A 108 -8.83 11.95 -2.12
N MET A 109 -9.08 10.81 -1.49
CA MET A 109 -10.05 10.69 -0.39
C MET A 109 -9.69 11.61 0.78
N LEU A 110 -8.42 11.65 1.21
CA LEU A 110 -7.97 12.52 2.29
C LEU A 110 -8.13 14.00 1.94
N GLN A 111 -7.78 14.39 0.72
CA GLN A 111 -7.94 15.74 0.22
C GLN A 111 -9.42 16.16 0.13
N ALA A 112 -10.27 15.28 -0.38
CA ALA A 112 -11.71 15.51 -0.43
C ALA A 112 -12.31 15.63 0.97
N ALA A 113 -11.90 14.79 1.92
CA ALA A 113 -12.35 14.88 3.31
C ALA A 113 -11.99 16.22 3.94
N ALA A 114 -10.80 16.77 3.65
CA ALA A 114 -10.40 18.10 4.14
C ALA A 114 -11.25 19.26 3.58
N LEU A 115 -11.78 19.08 2.37
CA LEU A 115 -12.65 20.10 1.74
C LEU A 115 -14.11 20.00 2.20
N TRP A 116 -14.63 18.78 2.33
CA TRP A 116 -16.05 18.55 2.57
C TRP A 116 -16.45 18.52 4.05
N LEU A 117 -15.52 18.19 4.95
CA LEU A 117 -15.80 18.20 6.39
C LEU A 117 -15.96 19.65 6.88
N GLY A 118 -17.08 19.93 7.51
CA GLY A 118 -17.29 21.18 8.25
C GLY A 118 -16.47 21.22 9.55
N LYS A 119 -16.32 22.40 10.13
CA LYS A 119 -15.66 22.61 11.42
C LYS A 119 -16.26 21.71 12.51
N GLY A 120 -15.40 21.04 13.26
CA GLY A 120 -15.78 20.04 14.28
C GLY A 120 -16.11 18.64 13.71
N GLY A 121 -16.18 18.48 12.38
CA GLY A 121 -16.35 17.19 11.72
C GLY A 121 -15.16 16.29 11.94
N ARG A 122 -15.39 14.98 12.11
CA ARG A 122 -14.32 14.01 12.39
C ARG A 122 -14.02 13.11 11.21
N LEU A 123 -12.73 12.99 10.89
CA LEU A 123 -12.19 12.03 9.93
C LEU A 123 -11.60 10.84 10.70
N SER A 124 -12.20 9.66 10.53
CA SER A 124 -11.73 8.40 11.11
C SER A 124 -11.30 7.47 9.99
N VAL A 125 -10.04 7.03 10.00
CA VAL A 125 -9.46 6.19 8.94
C VAL A 125 -8.82 4.96 9.54
N ILE A 126 -9.20 3.78 9.04
CA ILE A 126 -8.54 2.50 9.36
C ILE A 126 -7.61 2.16 8.20
N THR A 127 -6.38 1.80 8.53
CA THR A 127 -5.35 1.38 7.58
C THR A 127 -4.82 -0.01 7.94
N TYR A 128 -4.31 -0.76 6.96
CA TYR A 128 -3.86 -2.14 7.16
C TYR A 128 -2.38 -2.36 6.85
N HIS A 129 -1.70 -1.38 6.26
CA HIS A 129 -0.25 -1.45 6.02
C HIS A 129 0.45 -0.11 6.28
N SER A 130 1.79 -0.17 6.36
CA SER A 130 2.66 0.95 6.75
C SER A 130 2.53 2.18 5.87
N LEU A 131 2.34 2.00 4.57
CA LEU A 131 2.26 3.11 3.61
C LEU A 131 0.97 3.92 3.79
N GLU A 132 -0.18 3.24 3.91
CA GLU A 132 -1.46 3.89 4.21
C GLU A 132 -1.36 4.64 5.55
N ASP A 133 -0.90 3.97 6.60
CA ASP A 133 -0.80 4.56 7.93
C ASP A 133 0.10 5.80 7.95
N ARG A 134 1.22 5.76 7.21
CA ARG A 134 2.14 6.91 7.06
C ARG A 134 1.46 8.07 6.36
N MET A 135 0.76 7.82 5.25
CA MET A 135 0.04 8.84 4.48
C MET A 135 -1.06 9.49 5.32
N VAL A 136 -1.90 8.71 5.97
CA VAL A 136 -2.98 9.21 6.83
C VAL A 136 -2.42 10.02 8.00
N LYS A 137 -1.40 9.48 8.69
CA LYS A 137 -0.71 10.18 9.79
C LYS A 137 -0.16 11.54 9.34
N ASN A 138 0.55 11.56 8.23
CA ASN A 138 1.15 12.78 7.68
C ASN A 138 0.06 13.80 7.32
N PHE A 139 -0.98 13.36 6.62
CA PHE A 139 -2.07 14.23 6.21
C PHE A 139 -2.82 14.84 7.39
N MET A 140 -3.20 14.03 8.38
CA MET A 140 -3.89 14.52 9.58
C MET A 140 -3.03 15.47 10.41
N LYS A 141 -1.70 15.28 10.42
CA LYS A 141 -0.77 16.11 11.19
C LYS A 141 -0.36 17.39 10.46
N ALA A 142 -0.12 17.33 9.16
CA ALA A 142 0.49 18.40 8.39
C ALA A 142 -0.41 19.00 7.31
N GLY A 143 -1.57 18.41 7.02
CA GLY A 143 -2.45 18.83 5.93
C GLY A 143 -1.98 18.40 4.54
N ASN A 144 -0.88 17.64 4.45
CA ASN A 144 -0.35 17.10 3.20
C ASN A 144 0.22 15.69 3.40
N VAL A 145 0.27 14.90 2.34
CA VAL A 145 0.70 13.50 2.40
C VAL A 145 2.21 13.32 2.62
N GLU A 146 3.00 14.34 2.32
CA GLU A 146 4.44 14.38 2.52
C GLU A 146 4.82 14.57 4.00
N GLY A 147 3.88 15.07 4.82
CA GLY A 147 4.10 15.34 6.24
C GLY A 147 4.94 16.60 6.51
N LYS A 148 5.04 17.50 5.53
CA LYS A 148 5.75 18.76 5.67
C LYS A 148 4.86 19.77 6.40
N LEU A 149 5.26 20.15 7.62
CA LEU A 149 4.57 21.16 8.40
C LEU A 149 4.85 22.54 7.81
N THR A 150 3.77 23.24 7.44
CA THR A 150 3.80 24.67 7.15
C THR A 150 3.43 25.41 8.43
N GLN A 151 4.20 26.43 8.80
CA GLN A 151 3.94 27.25 9.97
C GLN A 151 3.63 28.68 9.55
N ASP A 152 2.77 29.36 10.32
CA ASP A 152 2.57 30.78 10.19
C ASP A 152 3.75 31.58 10.79
N PHE A 153 3.70 32.92 10.69
CA PHE A 153 4.72 33.80 11.26
C PHE A 153 4.93 33.61 12.75
N PHE A 154 3.93 33.10 13.48
CA PHE A 154 3.98 32.83 14.92
C PHE A 154 4.40 31.40 15.26
N GLY A 155 4.84 30.59 14.28
CA GLY A 155 5.25 29.20 14.48
C GLY A 155 4.09 28.21 14.65
N ARG A 156 2.83 28.62 14.40
CA ARG A 156 1.67 27.74 14.51
C ARG A 156 1.52 26.89 13.26
N ALA A 157 1.33 25.58 13.45
CA ALA A 157 1.13 24.66 12.33
C ALA A 157 -0.17 25.00 11.58
N GLN A 158 -0.04 25.25 10.27
CA GLN A 158 -1.16 25.41 9.34
C GLN A 158 -1.61 24.02 8.87
N THR A 159 -2.57 23.44 9.59
CA THR A 159 -3.15 22.15 9.25
C THR A 159 -4.67 22.22 9.36
N PRO A 160 -5.42 21.58 8.45
CA PRO A 160 -6.88 21.59 8.49
C PRO A 160 -7.46 20.75 9.63
N PHE A 161 -6.61 19.96 10.33
CA PHE A 161 -7.07 19.04 11.36
C PHE A 161 -6.35 19.22 12.69
N THR A 162 -7.03 18.83 13.77
CA THR A 162 -6.46 18.58 15.09
C THR A 162 -6.58 17.11 15.38
N LEU A 163 -5.48 16.45 15.80
CA LEU A 163 -5.53 15.04 16.18
C LEU A 163 -6.40 14.85 17.43
N VAL A 164 -7.37 13.95 17.35
CA VAL A 164 -8.21 13.59 18.52
C VAL A 164 -7.40 12.79 19.54
N ASN A 165 -6.49 11.94 19.04
CA ASN A 165 -5.59 11.17 19.84
C ASN A 165 -4.19 11.15 19.22
N ASN A 166 -3.13 11.30 20.03
CA ASN A 166 -1.75 11.31 19.54
C ASN A 166 -1.24 9.90 19.20
N LYS A 167 -1.74 8.89 19.92
CA LYS A 167 -1.38 7.49 19.68
C LYS A 167 -2.37 6.85 18.72
N VAL A 168 -1.85 6.03 17.82
CA VAL A 168 -2.68 5.19 16.95
C VAL A 168 -3.46 4.19 17.80
N ILE A 169 -4.72 3.96 17.45
CA ILE A 169 -5.56 2.93 18.06
C ILE A 169 -5.33 1.63 17.27
N VAL A 170 -5.02 0.57 17.99
CA VAL A 170 -4.83 -0.78 17.44
C VAL A 170 -5.90 -1.71 18.00
N PRO A 171 -6.24 -2.81 17.31
CA PRO A 171 -7.24 -3.76 17.80
C PRO A 171 -6.77 -4.40 19.12
N SER A 172 -7.73 -4.69 20.01
CA SER A 172 -7.48 -5.45 21.24
C SER A 172 -7.11 -6.91 20.92
N ASP A 173 -6.56 -7.61 21.90
CA ASP A 173 -6.24 -9.04 21.77
C ASP A 173 -7.51 -9.85 21.49
N ASP A 174 -8.63 -9.51 22.15
CA ASP A 174 -9.94 -10.15 21.91
C ASP A 174 -10.43 -9.94 20.47
N GLU A 175 -10.25 -8.74 19.92
CA GLU A 175 -10.61 -8.48 18.52
C GLU A 175 -9.72 -9.30 17.57
N GLN A 176 -8.42 -9.40 17.85
CA GLN A 176 -7.50 -10.18 17.02
C GLN A 176 -7.79 -11.69 17.09
N LEU A 177 -8.24 -12.19 18.22
CA LEU A 177 -8.67 -13.59 18.37
C LEU A 177 -9.92 -13.89 17.57
N ARG A 178 -10.93 -13.01 17.64
CA ARG A 178 -12.19 -13.16 16.88
C ARG A 178 -12.02 -12.89 15.38
N ASN A 179 -11.21 -11.92 15.05
CA ASN A 179 -10.96 -11.48 13.69
C ASN A 179 -9.44 -11.34 13.42
N PRO A 180 -8.76 -12.44 13.06
CA PRO A 180 -7.31 -12.40 12.79
C PRO A 180 -6.89 -11.42 11.69
N ARG A 181 -7.81 -10.99 10.82
CA ARG A 181 -7.55 -9.98 9.79
C ARG A 181 -7.36 -8.58 10.37
N SER A 182 -7.87 -8.30 11.58
CA SER A 182 -7.70 -7.02 12.26
C SER A 182 -6.27 -6.77 12.74
N ARG A 183 -5.43 -7.80 12.84
CA ARG A 183 -4.07 -7.73 13.43
C ARG A 183 -3.21 -6.56 12.96
N SER A 184 -3.34 -6.17 11.70
CA SER A 184 -2.57 -5.07 11.11
C SER A 184 -3.33 -3.75 11.08
N ALA A 185 -4.58 -3.73 11.55
CA ALA A 185 -5.43 -2.55 11.50
C ALA A 185 -4.90 -1.45 12.43
N LYS A 186 -4.98 -0.21 11.95
CA LYS A 186 -4.62 1.00 12.70
C LYS A 186 -5.68 2.05 12.44
N LEU A 187 -6.31 2.53 13.51
CA LEU A 187 -7.29 3.60 13.44
C LEU A 187 -6.65 4.93 13.85
N ARG A 188 -6.83 5.94 13.00
CA ARG A 188 -6.49 7.34 13.29
C ARG A 188 -7.71 8.22 13.19
N ILE A 189 -7.80 9.19 14.09
CA ILE A 189 -8.94 10.11 14.18
C ILE A 189 -8.41 11.54 14.28
N ALA A 190 -8.99 12.42 13.45
CA ALA A 190 -8.72 13.85 13.50
C ALA A 190 -10.02 14.64 13.35
N GLU A 191 -10.07 15.83 13.96
CA GLU A 191 -11.20 16.73 13.93
C GLU A 191 -10.87 17.95 13.07
N LYS A 192 -11.78 18.37 12.21
CA LYS A 192 -11.65 19.55 11.35
C LYS A 192 -11.65 20.82 12.19
N ARG A 193 -10.68 21.71 11.95
CA ARG A 193 -10.56 23.03 12.58
C ARG A 193 -11.56 24.05 12.05
#